data_58451349be605c504c72e8917a2de3e8
#
_entry.id   58451349be605c504c72e8917a2de3e8
#
_cell.length_a   1.000
_cell.length_b   1.000
_cell.length_c   1.000
_cell.angle_alpha   90.00
_cell.angle_beta   90.00
_cell.angle_gamma   90.00
#
_symmetry.space_group_name_H-M   'P 1'
#
loop_
_entity.id
_entity.type
_entity.pdbx_description
1 polymer ?
#
loop_
_entity_poly.entity_id
_entity_poly.type
_entity_poly.pdbx_seq_one_letter_code
_entity_poly.pdbx_strand_id
1 'polypeptide(L)'
;NQQGPFTYEKIDDPASLYEWAWQSIYNTARFYGGKDFTTNVKNPNMSHEEAALFASQHLFDAPALGKTSGFAQNSLGNYMLYNVPGATYTPTGSGSTASSTMTGAYLIDPSTGKLNPNAELLYWDPWDGHFLQNRFRQEYNVSVSGATDKTDYFISAGYLEDPSYIQGSQFNRYNVRSNINSQITKWLKAGINMAYSRRAVQSPATRYGRNPGSAVANVFRWVNGQNQLIPLYQRNADGSYILDAAGNKQYTSAAEQNGSVVGPTGGPTSTANLDYILNHDKDETISNDINIRGYVEAKFLKDFTFQANLSTDQTFAMRSRYWNPVTGSAVSTGGAWGQNYNEYNNINTQQTLNWAHDYGKHHVDAMIGHEFNWNRSYGLNYKTQTSLIPDFQAFTNFLALNGGATFSGIGGSEEQEALEGYFMRANYNYDNKYYVTASVRGDGSSKFRYNDTRWGTFWSVGGAWRLSGESWLADATWLTDLKLRADYGVMGN
;
A
#
# COMPACT_ATOMS: atom_id res chain seq x y z
N ASN A 1 -4.36 14.77 13.02
CA ASN A 1 -5.25 15.48 12.10
C ASN A 1 -6.09 14.46 11.34
N GLN A 2 -7.22 14.07 11.92
CA GLN A 2 -8.26 13.40 11.15
C GLN A 2 -8.87 14.46 10.25
N GLN A 3 -8.51 14.44 8.98
CA GLN A 3 -9.35 15.06 7.98
C GLN A 3 -10.65 14.24 8.00
N GLY A 4 -11.76 14.90 8.29
CA GLY A 4 -13.08 14.30 8.21
C GLY A 4 -13.34 13.71 6.81
N PRO A 5 -14.35 12.85 6.65
CA PRO A 5 -14.67 12.25 5.37
C PRO A 5 -14.81 13.37 4.32
N PHE A 6 -14.19 13.17 3.17
CA PHE A 6 -14.37 14.05 2.03
C PHE A 6 -15.87 14.11 1.73
N THR A 7 -16.48 15.26 1.98
CA THR A 7 -17.84 15.50 1.57
C THR A 7 -17.81 15.88 0.10
N TYR A 8 -18.28 14.97 -0.77
CA TYR A 8 -18.59 15.31 -2.14
C TYR A 8 -20.02 15.82 -2.19
N GLU A 9 -20.27 16.86 -2.99
CA GLU A 9 -21.62 17.12 -3.44
C GLU A 9 -22.02 15.97 -4.37
N LYS A 10 -22.80 15.05 -3.86
CA LYS A 10 -23.34 13.93 -4.61
C LYS A 10 -24.86 13.91 -4.41
N ILE A 11 -25.52 13.35 -5.40
CA ILE A 11 -26.93 13.03 -5.26
C ILE A 11 -27.01 11.77 -4.39
N ASP A 12 -27.56 11.89 -3.19
CA ASP A 12 -27.62 10.85 -2.16
C ASP A 12 -29.03 10.30 -1.93
N ASP A 13 -29.97 10.67 -2.79
CA ASP A 13 -31.33 10.14 -2.80
C ASP A 13 -31.74 9.61 -4.18
N PRO A 14 -32.52 8.52 -4.23
CA PRO A 14 -32.90 7.91 -5.49
C PRO A 14 -33.85 8.77 -6.35
N ALA A 15 -34.69 9.61 -5.75
CA ALA A 15 -35.60 10.46 -6.48
C ALA A 15 -34.86 11.47 -7.36
N SER A 16 -33.88 12.18 -6.77
CA SER A 16 -33.04 13.11 -7.50
C SER A 16 -32.25 12.44 -8.62
N LEU A 17 -31.75 11.21 -8.42
CA LEU A 17 -31.07 10.46 -9.47
C LEU A 17 -31.96 10.18 -10.68
N TYR A 18 -33.21 9.79 -10.44
CA TYR A 18 -34.19 9.58 -11.53
C TYR A 18 -34.59 10.89 -12.19
N GLU A 19 -34.81 11.97 -11.45
CA GLU A 19 -35.11 13.28 -11.99
C GLU A 19 -33.97 13.79 -12.89
N TRP A 20 -32.71 13.61 -12.49
CA TRP A 20 -31.56 13.97 -13.31
C TRP A 20 -31.44 13.12 -14.59
N ALA A 21 -31.75 11.83 -14.49
CA ALA A 21 -31.77 10.96 -15.65
C ALA A 21 -32.87 11.38 -16.63
N TRP A 22 -34.08 11.68 -16.13
CA TRP A 22 -35.17 12.19 -16.89
C TRP A 22 -34.79 13.50 -17.59
N GLN A 23 -34.21 14.46 -16.88
CA GLN A 23 -33.77 15.75 -17.45
C GLN A 23 -32.76 15.55 -18.59
N SER A 24 -31.85 14.58 -18.45
CA SER A 24 -30.89 14.25 -19.51
C SER A 24 -31.59 13.73 -20.78
N ILE A 25 -32.56 12.82 -20.62
CA ILE A 25 -33.34 12.27 -21.74
C ILE A 25 -34.20 13.36 -22.37
N TYR A 26 -34.87 14.19 -21.56
CA TYR A 26 -35.65 15.35 -22.02
C TYR A 26 -34.79 16.30 -22.85
N ASN A 27 -33.63 16.70 -22.36
CA ASN A 27 -32.74 17.62 -23.09
C ASN A 27 -32.29 17.00 -24.42
N THR A 28 -32.00 15.69 -24.42
CA THR A 28 -31.62 14.98 -25.65
C THR A 28 -32.76 14.96 -26.66
N ALA A 29 -33.97 14.65 -26.24
CA ALA A 29 -35.15 14.65 -27.11
C ALA A 29 -35.52 16.05 -27.61
N ARG A 30 -35.45 17.03 -26.73
CA ARG A 30 -35.84 18.41 -27.01
C ARG A 30 -34.87 19.18 -27.93
N PHE A 31 -33.55 19.03 -27.69
CA PHE A 31 -32.52 19.86 -28.29
C PHE A 31 -31.66 19.14 -29.33
N TYR A 32 -31.57 17.83 -29.25
CA TYR A 32 -30.80 17.02 -30.18
C TYR A 32 -31.66 16.14 -31.11
N GLY A 33 -33.00 16.30 -31.00
CA GLY A 33 -33.98 15.65 -31.86
C GLY A 33 -33.89 14.14 -31.75
N GLY A 34 -34.18 13.58 -30.57
CA GLY A 34 -34.27 12.15 -30.26
C GLY A 34 -33.71 11.24 -31.37
N LYS A 35 -32.40 11.06 -31.37
CA LYS A 35 -31.73 10.31 -32.44
C LYS A 35 -32.28 8.88 -32.44
N ASP A 36 -32.88 8.45 -33.53
CA ASP A 36 -33.15 7.05 -33.74
C ASP A 36 -31.79 6.29 -33.79
N PHE A 37 -31.48 5.57 -32.73
CA PHE A 37 -30.23 4.89 -32.57
C PHE A 37 -30.08 3.68 -33.48
N THR A 38 -31.17 3.22 -34.06
CA THR A 38 -31.15 2.10 -35.03
C THR A 38 -30.78 2.61 -36.43
N THR A 39 -31.25 3.77 -36.81
CA THR A 39 -31.08 4.33 -38.15
C THR A 39 -30.05 5.46 -38.20
N ASN A 40 -29.58 5.98 -37.06
CA ASN A 40 -28.66 7.10 -36.94
C ASN A 40 -29.22 8.42 -37.52
N VAL A 41 -30.52 8.47 -37.81
CA VAL A 41 -31.23 9.62 -38.35
C VAL A 41 -31.64 10.53 -37.18
N LYS A 42 -31.35 11.82 -37.30
CA LYS A 42 -31.89 12.84 -36.37
C LYS A 42 -33.37 13.02 -36.63
N ASN A 43 -34.19 12.70 -35.65
CA ASN A 43 -35.57 13.15 -35.67
C ASN A 43 -35.63 14.68 -35.52
N PRO A 44 -36.66 15.36 -36.07
CA PRO A 44 -36.87 16.79 -35.79
C PRO A 44 -37.00 16.98 -34.26
N ASN A 45 -36.55 18.13 -33.77
CA ASN A 45 -36.67 18.49 -32.37
C ASN A 45 -38.13 18.32 -31.90
N MET A 46 -38.32 17.57 -30.85
CA MET A 46 -39.63 17.38 -30.24
C MET A 46 -40.11 18.68 -29.60
N SER A 47 -41.41 18.88 -29.54
CA SER A 47 -41.99 19.93 -28.69
C SER A 47 -41.64 19.70 -27.21
N HIS A 48 -41.92 20.68 -26.37
CA HIS A 48 -41.71 20.52 -24.91
C HIS A 48 -42.49 19.33 -24.34
N GLU A 49 -43.77 19.24 -24.69
CA GLU A 49 -44.68 18.20 -24.21
C GLU A 49 -44.28 16.83 -24.74
N GLU A 50 -43.96 16.73 -26.03
CA GLU A 50 -43.48 15.45 -26.62
C GLU A 50 -42.18 14.98 -26.01
N ALA A 51 -41.21 15.86 -25.77
CA ALA A 51 -39.93 15.50 -25.15
C ALA A 51 -40.08 15.10 -23.68
N ALA A 52 -40.95 15.77 -22.95
CA ALA A 52 -41.26 15.45 -21.56
C ALA A 52 -41.93 14.08 -21.43
N LEU A 53 -42.95 13.83 -22.27
CA LEU A 53 -43.61 12.51 -22.31
C LEU A 53 -42.62 11.41 -22.73
N PHE A 54 -41.81 11.65 -23.75
CA PHE A 54 -40.78 10.75 -24.21
C PHE A 54 -39.82 10.39 -23.08
N ALA A 55 -39.32 11.37 -22.32
CA ALA A 55 -38.40 11.17 -21.22
C ALA A 55 -39.02 10.32 -20.11
N SER A 56 -40.29 10.51 -19.79
CA SER A 56 -41.01 9.70 -18.79
C SER A 56 -41.28 8.26 -19.26
N GLN A 57 -41.58 8.07 -20.53
CA GLN A 57 -41.79 6.75 -21.13
C GLN A 57 -40.49 5.92 -21.22
N HIS A 58 -39.39 6.57 -21.53
CA HIS A 58 -38.10 5.95 -21.84
C HIS A 58 -37.06 6.09 -20.73
N LEU A 59 -37.47 6.38 -19.49
CA LEU A 59 -36.57 6.55 -18.34
C LEU A 59 -35.71 5.30 -18.10
N PHE A 60 -36.26 4.12 -18.35
CA PHE A 60 -35.59 2.83 -18.21
C PHE A 60 -35.14 2.22 -19.54
N ASP A 61 -35.17 3.01 -20.60
CA ASP A 61 -34.80 2.54 -21.93
C ASP A 61 -33.34 2.89 -22.24
N ALA A 62 -32.51 1.87 -22.39
CA ALA A 62 -31.10 2.03 -22.74
C ALA A 62 -30.84 2.85 -24.03
N PRO A 63 -31.62 2.71 -25.11
CA PRO A 63 -31.44 3.51 -26.33
C PRO A 63 -31.69 5.00 -26.15
N ALA A 64 -32.56 5.39 -25.23
CA ALA A 64 -32.89 6.80 -25.04
C ALA A 64 -31.73 7.67 -24.57
N LEU A 65 -30.71 7.06 -23.97
CA LEU A 65 -29.52 7.74 -23.46
C LEU A 65 -28.34 7.75 -24.44
N GLY A 66 -28.45 7.14 -25.62
CA GLY A 66 -27.46 7.15 -26.70
C GLY A 66 -26.32 6.12 -26.54
N LYS A 67 -26.05 5.35 -27.58
CA LYS A 67 -25.04 4.29 -27.61
C LYS A 67 -23.58 4.77 -27.43
N THR A 68 -23.33 6.05 -27.53
CA THR A 68 -21.98 6.62 -27.55
C THR A 68 -21.56 7.29 -26.25
N SER A 69 -22.47 7.52 -25.33
CA SER A 69 -22.14 8.04 -24.01
C SER A 69 -22.05 6.90 -23.02
N GLY A 70 -21.04 6.88 -22.20
CA GLY A 70 -20.87 5.86 -21.14
C GLY A 70 -22.01 5.79 -20.12
N PHE A 71 -23.03 6.64 -20.24
CA PHE A 71 -24.28 6.60 -19.49
C PHE A 71 -25.33 5.69 -20.12
N ALA A 72 -25.14 5.31 -21.36
CA ALA A 72 -26.21 4.81 -22.19
C ALA A 72 -26.51 3.34 -22.03
N GLN A 73 -25.66 2.61 -21.44
CA GLN A 73 -25.89 1.18 -21.36
C GLN A 73 -26.39 0.83 -19.96
N ASN A 74 -27.72 0.74 -19.83
CA ASN A 74 -28.39 0.06 -18.74
C ASN A 74 -28.23 0.63 -17.35
N SER A 75 -27.96 1.91 -17.22
CA SER A 75 -27.82 2.49 -15.89
C SER A 75 -29.12 2.47 -15.07
N LEU A 76 -30.28 2.40 -15.74
CA LEU A 76 -31.58 2.40 -15.07
C LEU A 76 -32.47 1.20 -15.43
N GLY A 77 -32.22 0.52 -16.54
CA GLY A 77 -33.14 -0.43 -17.15
C GLY A 77 -33.60 -1.60 -16.30
N ASN A 78 -32.87 -1.92 -15.22
CA ASN A 78 -33.17 -3.07 -14.36
C ASN A 78 -33.24 -2.70 -12.88
N TYR A 79 -33.04 -1.43 -12.54
CA TYR A 79 -32.98 -0.97 -11.15
C TYR A 79 -34.13 -0.02 -10.87
N MET A 80 -35.32 -0.58 -10.74
CA MET A 80 -36.48 0.19 -10.35
C MET A 80 -36.65 0.13 -8.84
N LEU A 81 -36.27 1.21 -8.18
CA LEU A 81 -36.34 1.32 -6.73
C LEU A 81 -37.72 1.72 -6.23
N TYR A 82 -38.66 2.02 -7.14
CA TYR A 82 -39.97 2.48 -6.81
C TYR A 82 -41.06 1.58 -7.41
N ASN A 83 -42.08 1.32 -6.64
CA ASN A 83 -43.36 0.86 -7.15
C ASN A 83 -44.19 2.10 -7.61
N VAL A 84 -44.68 2.08 -8.83
CA VAL A 84 -45.52 3.16 -9.37
C VAL A 84 -46.93 2.60 -9.66
N PRO A 85 -47.91 2.84 -8.82
CA PRO A 85 -49.26 2.36 -9.05
C PRO A 85 -49.82 2.80 -10.41
N GLY A 86 -50.35 1.85 -11.18
CA GLY A 86 -50.88 2.10 -12.53
C GLY A 86 -49.84 2.18 -13.66
N ALA A 87 -48.55 2.01 -13.35
CA ALA A 87 -47.52 1.89 -14.38
C ALA A 87 -47.50 0.47 -14.96
N THR A 88 -47.31 0.36 -16.24
CA THR A 88 -47.04 -0.88 -16.96
C THR A 88 -45.67 -0.80 -17.60
N TYR A 89 -44.83 -1.81 -17.36
CA TYR A 89 -43.52 -1.96 -17.93
C TYR A 89 -43.55 -2.98 -19.03
N THR A 90 -43.12 -2.58 -20.21
CA THR A 90 -43.02 -3.47 -21.36
C THR A 90 -41.54 -3.71 -21.65
N PRO A 91 -40.96 -4.84 -21.19
CA PRO A 91 -39.58 -5.16 -21.47
C PRO A 91 -39.42 -5.47 -22.97
N THR A 92 -38.35 -4.94 -23.57
CA THR A 92 -37.96 -5.19 -24.96
C THR A 92 -36.50 -5.55 -25.05
N GLY A 93 -36.12 -6.41 -25.97
CA GLY A 93 -34.75 -6.85 -26.18
C GLY A 93 -34.24 -7.83 -25.11
N SER A 94 -32.96 -8.15 -25.19
CA SER A 94 -32.25 -9.02 -24.25
C SER A 94 -30.78 -8.63 -24.18
N GLY A 95 -30.12 -8.96 -23.09
CA GLY A 95 -28.70 -8.64 -22.88
C GLY A 95 -28.43 -7.14 -22.95
N SER A 96 -27.47 -6.69 -23.76
CA SER A 96 -27.08 -5.28 -23.90
C SER A 96 -28.12 -4.39 -24.59
N THR A 97 -29.20 -4.96 -25.09
CA THR A 97 -30.31 -4.26 -25.73
C THR A 97 -31.59 -4.32 -24.90
N ALA A 98 -31.54 -4.86 -23.70
CA ALA A 98 -32.68 -4.90 -22.80
C ALA A 98 -33.12 -3.48 -22.43
N SER A 99 -34.40 -3.20 -22.55
CA SER A 99 -35.00 -1.92 -22.18
C SER A 99 -36.41 -2.14 -21.67
N SER A 100 -36.99 -1.15 -20.99
CA SER A 100 -38.36 -1.19 -20.52
C SER A 100 -39.03 0.15 -20.73
N THR A 101 -40.08 0.15 -21.55
CA THR A 101 -40.89 1.33 -21.78
C THR A 101 -42.02 1.37 -20.76
N MET A 102 -42.22 2.52 -20.13
CA MET A 102 -43.32 2.77 -19.21
C MET A 102 -44.56 3.28 -19.94
N THR A 103 -45.73 2.79 -19.54
CA THR A 103 -47.02 3.31 -19.99
C THR A 103 -48.02 3.33 -18.83
N GLY A 104 -49.08 4.09 -18.94
CA GLY A 104 -50.08 4.30 -17.89
C GLY A 104 -49.67 5.40 -16.94
N ALA A 105 -49.02 5.05 -15.83
CA ALA A 105 -48.38 6.03 -14.95
C ALA A 105 -46.87 6.06 -15.17
N TYR A 106 -46.24 7.13 -14.75
CA TYR A 106 -44.79 7.33 -14.92
C TYR A 106 -44.12 7.59 -13.57
N LEU A 107 -42.88 7.13 -13.43
CA LEU A 107 -42.06 7.42 -12.23
C LEU A 107 -41.79 8.90 -12.10
N ILE A 108 -41.41 9.56 -13.21
CA ILE A 108 -41.27 11.00 -13.27
C ILE A 108 -42.44 11.58 -14.06
N ASP A 109 -43.17 12.48 -13.42
CA ASP A 109 -44.32 13.14 -14.02
C ASP A 109 -43.84 14.05 -15.19
N PRO A 110 -44.34 13.79 -16.42
CA PRO A 110 -43.91 14.56 -17.58
C PRO A 110 -44.27 16.06 -17.52
N SER A 111 -45.28 16.41 -16.72
CA SER A 111 -45.71 17.83 -16.60
C SER A 111 -44.79 18.62 -15.66
N THR A 112 -44.15 17.98 -14.71
CA THR A 112 -43.34 18.65 -13.68
C THR A 112 -41.87 18.30 -13.75
N GLY A 113 -41.50 17.17 -14.36
CA GLY A 113 -40.15 16.61 -14.32
C GLY A 113 -39.73 16.13 -12.92
N LYS A 114 -40.68 15.89 -12.02
CA LYS A 114 -40.47 15.48 -10.66
C LYS A 114 -40.99 14.08 -10.39
N LEU A 115 -40.50 13.46 -9.32
CA LEU A 115 -40.98 12.15 -8.88
C LEU A 115 -42.50 12.16 -8.70
N ASN A 116 -43.12 11.12 -9.20
CA ASN A 116 -44.57 10.94 -9.02
C ASN A 116 -44.87 10.82 -7.51
N PRO A 117 -45.77 11.64 -6.96
CA PRO A 117 -46.10 11.63 -5.53
C PRO A 117 -46.72 10.32 -5.05
N ASN A 118 -47.25 9.48 -5.95
CA ASN A 118 -47.79 8.17 -5.64
C ASN A 118 -46.74 7.05 -5.78
N ALA A 119 -45.51 7.35 -6.14
CA ALA A 119 -44.43 6.36 -6.22
C ALA A 119 -43.97 5.97 -4.81
N GLU A 120 -43.93 4.66 -4.55
CA GLU A 120 -43.53 4.09 -3.27
C GLU A 120 -42.11 3.51 -3.37
N LEU A 121 -41.18 3.99 -2.53
CA LEU A 121 -39.80 3.49 -2.48
C LEU A 121 -39.81 2.05 -1.97
N LEU A 122 -39.27 1.11 -2.76
CA LEU A 122 -39.16 -0.31 -2.41
C LEU A 122 -37.90 -0.58 -1.59
N TYR A 123 -36.77 0.02 -1.98
CA TYR A 123 -35.51 -0.12 -1.27
C TYR A 123 -34.52 0.98 -1.68
N TRP A 124 -33.54 1.18 -0.80
CA TRP A 124 -32.38 2.04 -1.06
C TRP A 124 -31.15 1.51 -0.32
N ASP A 125 -30.13 1.11 -1.07
CA ASP A 125 -28.89 0.55 -0.53
C ASP A 125 -27.68 1.41 -0.98
N PRO A 126 -27.43 2.58 -0.37
CA PRO A 126 -26.31 3.44 -0.77
C PRO A 126 -24.98 2.78 -0.43
N TRP A 127 -24.09 2.72 -1.40
CA TRP A 127 -22.80 2.03 -1.31
C TRP A 127 -21.80 2.66 -0.34
N ASP A 128 -21.88 3.98 -0.15
CA ASP A 128 -20.87 4.74 0.58
C ASP A 128 -20.83 4.46 2.08
N GLY A 129 -21.90 4.00 2.68
CA GLY A 129 -21.94 3.58 4.09
C GLY A 129 -21.25 2.26 4.39
N HIS A 130 -21.01 1.41 3.38
CA HIS A 130 -20.55 0.03 3.59
C HIS A 130 -19.02 -0.14 3.69
N PHE A 131 -18.24 0.82 3.19
CA PHE A 131 -16.79 0.70 3.16
C PHE A 131 -16.07 1.53 4.23
N LEU A 132 -16.78 2.42 4.94
CA LEU A 132 -16.25 3.21 6.04
C LEU A 132 -16.61 2.58 7.39
N GLN A 133 -15.67 2.63 8.32
CA GLN A 133 -15.86 2.10 9.67
C GLN A 133 -15.22 2.99 10.71
N ASN A 134 -15.83 3.03 11.90
CA ASN A 134 -15.21 3.67 13.06
C ASN A 134 -14.43 2.62 13.84
N ARG A 135 -13.14 2.86 14.03
CA ARG A 135 -12.22 1.96 14.75
C ARG A 135 -11.31 2.75 15.67
N PHE A 136 -10.83 2.10 16.71
CA PHE A 136 -9.90 2.70 17.68
C PHE A 136 -8.50 2.19 17.44
N ARG A 137 -7.53 3.11 17.37
CA ARG A 137 -6.11 2.79 17.43
C ARG A 137 -5.73 2.51 18.88
N GLN A 138 -5.00 1.42 19.09
CA GLN A 138 -4.53 0.99 20.41
C GLN A 138 -3.02 0.78 20.37
N GLU A 139 -2.33 1.29 21.39
CA GLU A 139 -0.89 1.13 21.52
C GLU A 139 -0.51 0.89 22.99
N TYR A 140 0.23 -0.19 23.22
CA TYR A 140 0.70 -0.60 24.53
C TYR A 140 2.20 -0.77 24.49
N ASN A 141 2.90 -0.13 25.44
CA ASN A 141 4.34 -0.23 25.58
C ASN A 141 4.71 -0.50 27.04
N VAL A 142 5.54 -1.49 27.25
CA VAL A 142 6.09 -1.82 28.56
C VAL A 142 7.61 -1.85 28.45
N SER A 143 8.31 -1.26 29.42
CA SER A 143 9.75 -1.31 29.47
C SER A 143 10.27 -1.48 30.90
N VAL A 144 11.41 -2.11 31.01
CA VAL A 144 12.18 -2.24 32.26
C VAL A 144 13.63 -1.90 31.96
N SER A 145 14.26 -1.16 32.85
CA SER A 145 15.68 -0.85 32.79
C SER A 145 16.30 -0.90 34.17
N GLY A 146 17.58 -1.19 34.20
CA GLY A 146 18.34 -1.21 35.43
C GLY A 146 19.83 -1.14 35.17
N ALA A 147 20.59 -0.81 36.19
CA ALA A 147 22.04 -0.76 36.15
C ALA A 147 22.64 -1.24 37.45
N THR A 148 23.81 -1.89 37.35
CA THR A 148 24.73 -2.18 38.44
C THR A 148 26.07 -1.53 38.10
N ASP A 149 27.06 -1.62 38.97
CA ASP A 149 28.42 -1.11 38.70
C ASP A 149 29.07 -1.72 37.43
N LYS A 150 28.57 -2.87 36.98
CA LYS A 150 29.14 -3.62 35.84
C LYS A 150 28.22 -3.81 34.65
N THR A 151 26.94 -3.73 34.85
CA THR A 151 25.98 -4.09 33.79
C THR A 151 24.81 -3.12 33.80
N ASP A 152 24.49 -2.60 32.62
CA ASP A 152 23.26 -1.87 32.35
C ASP A 152 22.39 -2.65 31.36
N TYR A 153 21.09 -2.56 31.55
CA TYR A 153 20.14 -3.20 30.65
C TYR A 153 18.88 -2.37 30.45
N PHE A 154 18.31 -2.51 29.28
CA PHE A 154 16.99 -2.02 28.91
C PHE A 154 16.26 -3.09 28.10
N ILE A 155 15.04 -3.43 28.48
CA ILE A 155 14.16 -4.35 27.76
C ILE A 155 12.81 -3.67 27.58
N SER A 156 12.25 -3.74 26.38
CA SER A 156 10.91 -3.24 26.10
C SER A 156 10.13 -4.16 25.16
N ALA A 157 8.81 -4.17 25.34
CA ALA A 157 7.87 -4.82 24.47
C ALA A 157 6.74 -3.85 24.12
N GLY A 158 6.30 -3.87 22.88
CA GLY A 158 5.23 -3.00 22.39
C GLY A 158 4.27 -3.76 21.49
N TYR A 159 3.01 -3.36 21.53
CA TYR A 159 1.96 -3.77 20.63
C TYR A 159 1.24 -2.55 20.10
N LEU A 160 1.00 -2.51 18.80
CA LEU A 160 0.22 -1.50 18.11
C LEU A 160 -0.81 -2.18 17.22
N GLU A 161 -2.06 -1.76 17.36
CA GLU A 161 -3.16 -2.02 16.45
C GLU A 161 -3.68 -0.70 15.91
N ASP A 162 -3.63 -0.53 14.59
CA ASP A 162 -4.05 0.69 13.90
C ASP A 162 -4.96 0.33 12.73
N PRO A 163 -6.26 0.09 13.01
CA PRO A 163 -7.24 -0.16 11.98
C PRO A 163 -7.59 1.15 11.26
N SER A 164 -7.68 1.07 9.94
CA SER A 164 -8.10 2.20 9.10
C SER A 164 -9.61 2.44 9.21
N TYR A 165 -10.03 3.64 8.87
CA TYR A 165 -11.44 3.95 8.64
C TYR A 165 -11.99 3.28 7.37
N ILE A 166 -11.13 2.76 6.48
CA ILE A 166 -11.52 1.96 5.31
C ILE A 166 -11.57 0.51 5.72
N GLN A 167 -12.69 -0.17 5.45
CA GLN A 167 -12.85 -1.60 5.67
C GLN A 167 -11.79 -2.41 4.92
N GLY A 168 -11.30 -3.48 5.54
CA GLY A 168 -10.24 -4.33 4.96
C GLY A 168 -8.84 -3.72 5.02
N SER A 169 -8.65 -2.59 5.71
CA SER A 169 -7.33 -1.97 5.92
C SER A 169 -6.99 -1.93 7.40
N GLN A 170 -5.85 -2.53 7.76
CA GLN A 170 -5.38 -2.63 9.13
C GLN A 170 -3.86 -2.76 9.21
N PHE A 171 -3.28 -2.18 10.23
CA PHE A 171 -1.87 -2.34 10.58
C PHE A 171 -1.72 -2.88 12.01
N ASN A 172 -0.96 -3.96 12.18
CA ASN A 172 -0.60 -4.51 13.47
C ASN A 172 0.91 -4.63 13.61
N ARG A 173 1.46 -4.29 14.76
CA ARG A 173 2.88 -4.43 15.05
C ARG A 173 3.12 -4.95 16.46
N TYR A 174 3.96 -5.97 16.56
CA TYR A 174 4.60 -6.42 17.79
C TYR A 174 6.07 -6.09 17.71
N ASN A 175 6.64 -5.53 18.76
CA ASN A 175 8.07 -5.28 18.82
C ASN A 175 8.64 -5.62 20.21
N VAL A 176 9.85 -6.15 20.19
CA VAL A 176 10.65 -6.41 21.40
C VAL A 176 12.04 -5.87 21.18
N ARG A 177 12.60 -5.20 22.18
CA ARG A 177 13.97 -4.69 22.16
C ARG A 177 14.67 -5.07 23.44
N SER A 178 15.97 -5.37 23.34
CA SER A 178 16.84 -5.61 24.46
C SER A 178 18.21 -4.99 24.20
N ASN A 179 18.68 -4.18 25.13
CA ASN A 179 20.03 -3.60 25.11
C ASN A 179 20.70 -4.00 26.43
N ILE A 180 21.84 -4.66 26.34
CA ILE A 180 22.60 -5.11 27.51
C ILE A 180 24.07 -4.78 27.25
N ASN A 181 24.71 -4.06 28.19
CA ASN A 181 26.13 -3.80 28.19
C ASN A 181 26.72 -4.28 29.51
N SER A 182 27.87 -4.94 29.47
CA SER A 182 28.50 -5.47 30.68
C SER A 182 30.01 -5.29 30.67
N GLN A 183 30.56 -4.77 31.74
CA GLN A 183 31.99 -4.81 32.08
C GLN A 183 32.30 -6.16 32.68
N ILE A 184 32.61 -7.15 31.86
CA ILE A 184 32.81 -8.55 32.25
C ILE A 184 34.02 -8.68 33.21
N THR A 185 35.11 -8.02 32.87
CA THR A 185 36.31 -7.88 33.68
C THR A 185 36.84 -6.45 33.59
N LYS A 186 37.92 -6.10 34.32
CA LYS A 186 38.54 -4.77 34.22
C LYS A 186 39.06 -4.44 32.82
N TRP A 187 39.34 -5.44 32.01
CA TRP A 187 39.90 -5.27 30.67
C TRP A 187 38.94 -5.68 29.54
N LEU A 188 37.80 -6.30 29.86
CA LEU A 188 36.85 -6.85 28.87
C LEU A 188 35.45 -6.27 29.10
N LYS A 189 34.93 -5.61 28.08
CA LYS A 189 33.54 -5.14 27.98
C LYS A 189 32.84 -5.79 26.79
N ALA A 190 31.61 -6.15 26.92
CA ALA A 190 30.78 -6.65 25.83
C ALA A 190 29.35 -6.08 25.92
N GLY A 191 28.70 -5.98 24.78
CA GLY A 191 27.32 -5.58 24.75
C GLY A 191 26.59 -6.21 23.58
N ILE A 192 25.27 -6.31 23.74
CA ILE A 192 24.36 -6.81 22.71
C ILE A 192 23.08 -5.95 22.69
N ASN A 193 22.70 -5.55 21.50
CA ASN A 193 21.43 -4.87 21.21
C ASN A 193 20.65 -5.75 20.24
N MET A 194 19.45 -6.12 20.63
CA MET A 194 18.55 -6.93 19.80
C MET A 194 17.21 -6.21 19.64
N ALA A 195 16.69 -6.24 18.44
CA ALA A 195 15.33 -5.81 18.15
C ALA A 195 14.65 -6.81 17.23
N TYR A 196 13.42 -7.14 17.57
CA TYR A 196 12.52 -7.91 16.74
C TYR A 196 11.24 -7.14 16.52
N SER A 197 10.75 -7.12 15.30
CA SER A 197 9.45 -6.53 14.97
C SER A 197 8.70 -7.44 14.00
N ARG A 198 7.48 -7.78 14.35
CA ARG A 198 6.53 -8.41 13.43
C ARG A 198 5.46 -7.38 13.06
N ARG A 199 5.33 -7.14 11.77
CA ARG A 199 4.31 -6.23 11.20
C ARG A 199 3.36 -7.03 10.33
N ALA A 200 2.06 -6.81 10.49
CA ALA A 200 1.05 -7.31 9.59
C ALA A 200 0.28 -6.11 9.01
N VAL A 201 0.29 -5.99 7.71
CA VAL A 201 -0.42 -4.94 6.96
C VAL A 201 -1.47 -5.62 6.11
N GLN A 202 -2.72 -5.33 6.38
CA GLN A 202 -3.83 -5.70 5.52
C GLN A 202 -4.27 -4.46 4.73
N SER A 203 -4.39 -4.60 3.44
CA SER A 203 -4.86 -3.54 2.54
C SER A 203 -6.14 -3.98 1.85
N PRO A 204 -7.00 -3.04 1.43
CA PRO A 204 -8.11 -3.39 0.55
C PRO A 204 -7.55 -4.10 -0.68
N ALA A 205 -8.16 -5.20 -1.07
CA ALA A 205 -7.68 -6.02 -2.17
C ALA A 205 -7.59 -5.21 -3.47
N THR A 206 -6.48 -5.35 -4.15
CA THR A 206 -6.22 -4.68 -5.42
C THR A 206 -6.62 -5.56 -6.58
N ARG A 207 -6.95 -4.96 -7.71
CA ARG A 207 -7.34 -5.69 -8.92
C ARG A 207 -6.31 -6.74 -9.34
N TYR A 208 -6.78 -7.96 -9.61
CA TYR A 208 -5.99 -9.02 -10.20
C TYR A 208 -5.37 -8.59 -11.56
N GLY A 209 -4.05 -8.69 -11.67
CA GLY A 209 -3.35 -8.52 -12.94
C GLY A 209 -3.17 -7.09 -13.45
N ARG A 210 -3.50 -6.03 -12.68
CA ARG A 210 -3.40 -4.65 -13.16
C ARG A 210 -3.03 -3.60 -12.13
N ASN A 211 -2.73 -2.44 -12.69
CA ASN A 211 -2.20 -1.22 -12.15
C ASN A 211 -3.06 -0.63 -11.00
N PRO A 212 -2.44 -0.12 -9.90
CA PRO A 212 -3.15 0.51 -8.77
C PRO A 212 -4.04 1.70 -9.13
N GLY A 213 -3.90 2.26 -10.32
CA GLY A 213 -4.73 3.37 -10.82
C GLY A 213 -6.11 2.96 -11.36
N SER A 214 -6.46 1.66 -11.40
CA SER A 214 -7.79 1.24 -11.87
C SER A 214 -8.87 1.53 -10.83
N ALA A 215 -10.11 1.78 -11.29
CA ALA A 215 -11.24 2.08 -10.42
C ALA A 215 -11.52 0.97 -9.38
N VAL A 216 -11.26 -0.30 -9.71
CA VAL A 216 -11.44 -1.45 -8.82
C VAL A 216 -10.34 -1.54 -7.75
N ALA A 217 -9.21 -0.88 -7.95
CA ALA A 217 -8.11 -0.86 -6.99
C ALA A 217 -8.18 0.32 -6.01
N ASN A 218 -9.11 1.24 -6.22
CA ASN A 218 -9.27 2.43 -5.39
C ASN A 218 -10.72 2.54 -4.92
N VAL A 219 -10.94 2.30 -3.64
CA VAL A 219 -12.25 2.31 -2.99
C VAL A 219 -13.02 3.62 -3.26
N PHE A 220 -12.36 4.76 -3.12
CA PHE A 220 -13.01 6.06 -3.36
C PHE A 220 -13.41 6.26 -4.81
N ARG A 221 -12.54 5.87 -5.75
CA ARG A 221 -12.87 5.95 -7.17
C ARG A 221 -14.01 5.00 -7.54
N TRP A 222 -14.05 3.83 -6.89
CA TRP A 222 -15.12 2.87 -7.11
C TRP A 222 -16.46 3.44 -6.63
N VAL A 223 -16.51 3.93 -5.40
CA VAL A 223 -17.74 4.52 -4.81
C VAL A 223 -18.23 5.73 -5.62
N ASN A 224 -17.31 6.60 -6.05
CA ASN A 224 -17.68 7.77 -6.84
C ASN A 224 -18.10 7.44 -8.28
N GLY A 225 -17.63 6.31 -8.82
CA GLY A 225 -17.96 5.89 -10.19
C GLY A 225 -19.10 4.89 -10.28
N GLN A 226 -19.53 4.32 -9.16
CA GLN A 226 -20.64 3.37 -9.14
C GLN A 226 -22.00 4.09 -9.24
N ASN A 227 -22.88 3.53 -10.07
CA ASN A 227 -24.26 4.00 -10.10
C ASN A 227 -24.95 3.59 -8.78
N GLN A 228 -25.38 4.57 -8.01
CA GLN A 228 -25.97 4.35 -6.70
C GLN A 228 -27.37 3.69 -6.76
N LEU A 229 -28.00 3.64 -7.92
CA LEU A 229 -29.24 2.90 -8.12
C LEU A 229 -29.04 1.37 -8.15
N ILE A 230 -27.78 0.91 -8.32
CA ILE A 230 -27.47 -0.53 -8.26
C ILE A 230 -27.47 -0.97 -6.80
N PRO A 231 -28.36 -1.92 -6.40
CA PRO A 231 -28.43 -2.37 -5.02
C PRO A 231 -27.19 -3.19 -4.64
N LEU A 232 -26.82 -3.16 -3.36
CA LEU A 232 -25.74 -3.96 -2.82
C LEU A 232 -26.03 -5.45 -2.89
N TYR A 233 -27.29 -5.81 -2.60
CA TYR A 233 -27.81 -7.17 -2.64
C TYR A 233 -28.88 -7.30 -3.69
N GLN A 234 -28.98 -8.47 -4.30
CA GLN A 234 -30.04 -8.78 -5.27
C GLN A 234 -31.42 -8.67 -4.63
N ARG A 235 -32.37 -8.11 -5.39
CA ARG A 235 -33.73 -7.85 -4.95
C ARG A 235 -34.74 -8.47 -5.90
N ASN A 236 -35.83 -8.95 -5.32
CA ASN A 236 -37.06 -9.28 -6.06
C ASN A 236 -37.77 -8.00 -6.51
N ALA A 237 -38.75 -8.13 -7.38
CA ALA A 237 -39.54 -7.00 -7.89
C ALA A 237 -40.33 -6.25 -6.79
N ASP A 238 -40.63 -6.90 -5.68
CA ASP A 238 -41.26 -6.32 -4.49
C ASP A 238 -40.26 -5.65 -3.52
N GLY A 239 -38.98 -5.61 -3.86
CA GLY A 239 -37.90 -5.06 -3.02
C GLY A 239 -37.34 -6.01 -1.98
N SER A 240 -37.90 -7.22 -1.80
CA SER A 240 -37.35 -8.23 -0.87
C SER A 240 -35.99 -8.78 -1.34
N TYR A 241 -35.19 -9.28 -0.38
CA TYR A 241 -33.89 -9.87 -0.72
C TYR A 241 -34.02 -11.22 -1.41
N ILE A 242 -33.18 -11.44 -2.43
CA ILE A 242 -32.95 -12.78 -2.95
C ILE A 242 -31.93 -13.47 -2.05
N LEU A 243 -32.29 -14.65 -1.56
CA LEU A 243 -31.47 -15.44 -0.63
C LEU A 243 -30.85 -16.63 -1.37
N ASP A 244 -29.66 -17.06 -0.92
CA ASP A 244 -29.07 -18.32 -1.34
C ASP A 244 -29.74 -19.53 -0.60
N ALA A 245 -29.29 -20.74 -0.95
CA ALA A 245 -29.80 -21.96 -0.31
C ALA A 245 -29.55 -22.06 1.21
N ALA A 246 -28.59 -21.28 1.73
CA ALA A 246 -28.28 -21.19 3.15
C ALA A 246 -29.02 -20.05 3.87
N GLY A 247 -29.82 -19.26 3.13
CA GLY A 247 -30.55 -18.12 3.68
C GLY A 247 -29.75 -16.82 3.75
N ASN A 248 -28.56 -16.74 3.14
CA ASN A 248 -27.78 -15.51 3.07
C ASN A 248 -28.24 -14.63 1.90
N LYS A 249 -28.12 -13.31 2.05
CA LYS A 249 -28.39 -12.36 0.98
C LYS A 249 -27.40 -12.55 -0.17
N GLN A 250 -27.90 -12.67 -1.39
CA GLN A 250 -27.04 -12.73 -2.56
C GLN A 250 -26.53 -11.35 -2.93
N TYR A 251 -25.25 -11.21 -3.12
CA TYR A 251 -24.65 -9.97 -3.57
C TYR A 251 -24.99 -9.70 -5.03
N THR A 252 -25.26 -8.44 -5.34
CA THR A 252 -25.43 -8.04 -6.73
C THR A 252 -24.11 -8.17 -7.47
N SER A 253 -24.11 -9.01 -8.52
CA SER A 253 -23.14 -8.90 -9.59
C SER A 253 -23.87 -8.41 -10.82
N ALA A 254 -23.28 -7.50 -11.55
CA ALA A 254 -23.96 -6.92 -12.69
C ALA A 254 -24.18 -7.92 -13.84
N ALA A 255 -23.49 -9.03 -13.84
CA ALA A 255 -23.71 -10.10 -14.80
C ALA A 255 -25.05 -10.86 -14.56
N GLU A 256 -25.55 -10.85 -13.35
CA GLU A 256 -26.69 -11.64 -12.92
C GLU A 256 -28.03 -10.91 -13.07
N GLN A 257 -27.99 -9.59 -13.03
CA GLN A 257 -29.20 -8.79 -13.27
C GLN A 257 -29.37 -8.49 -14.76
N ASN A 258 -29.98 -9.40 -15.48
CA ASN A 258 -30.34 -9.31 -16.90
C ASN A 258 -29.20 -9.25 -17.92
N GLY A 259 -28.09 -9.87 -17.64
CA GLY A 259 -27.14 -10.28 -18.66
C GLY A 259 -26.29 -9.20 -19.28
N SER A 260 -26.37 -7.96 -18.88
CA SER A 260 -25.47 -6.93 -19.38
C SER A 260 -25.59 -5.59 -18.67
N VAL A 261 -24.99 -5.44 -17.56
CA VAL A 261 -24.69 -4.08 -17.07
C VAL A 261 -23.29 -3.72 -17.55
N VAL A 262 -23.20 -2.82 -18.46
CA VAL A 262 -21.93 -2.22 -18.84
C VAL A 262 -21.79 -0.94 -18.05
N GLY A 263 -20.91 -0.93 -17.08
CA GLY A 263 -20.49 0.32 -16.47
C GLY A 263 -19.87 1.25 -17.52
N PRO A 264 -19.81 2.55 -17.27
CA PRO A 264 -19.14 3.47 -18.16
C PRO A 264 -17.70 3.02 -18.41
N THR A 265 -17.24 3.13 -19.64
CA THR A 265 -15.87 2.78 -20.02
C THR A 265 -14.88 3.51 -19.12
N GLY A 266 -14.19 2.77 -18.24
CA GLY A 266 -13.27 3.29 -17.24
C GLY A 266 -13.86 3.47 -15.83
N GLY A 267 -15.14 3.19 -15.62
CA GLY A 267 -15.75 3.03 -14.30
C GLY A 267 -15.50 1.66 -13.68
N PRO A 268 -15.93 1.43 -12.45
CA PRO A 268 -15.99 0.09 -11.86
C PRO A 268 -16.82 -0.78 -12.78
N THR A 269 -16.23 -1.92 -13.14
CA THR A 269 -16.95 -2.84 -14.02
C THR A 269 -18.18 -3.34 -13.29
N SER A 270 -19.25 -3.43 -14.00
CA SER A 270 -20.51 -4.01 -13.60
C SER A 270 -20.43 -5.39 -12.93
N THR A 271 -19.30 -6.03 -12.95
CA THR A 271 -19.05 -7.35 -12.33
C THR A 271 -18.42 -7.26 -10.94
N ALA A 272 -18.14 -6.05 -10.41
CA ALA A 272 -17.47 -5.87 -9.14
C ALA A 272 -18.45 -5.37 -8.07
N ASN A 273 -18.65 -6.16 -7.02
CA ASN A 273 -19.31 -5.73 -5.80
C ASN A 273 -18.23 -5.39 -4.77
N LEU A 274 -18.10 -4.11 -4.42
CA LEU A 274 -17.05 -3.65 -3.53
C LEU A 274 -17.16 -4.23 -2.13
N ASP A 275 -18.35 -4.31 -1.58
CA ASP A 275 -18.56 -4.86 -0.24
C ASP A 275 -18.15 -6.34 -0.18
N TYR A 276 -18.53 -7.11 -1.19
CA TYR A 276 -18.09 -8.50 -1.31
C TYR A 276 -16.55 -8.59 -1.38
N ILE A 277 -15.93 -7.76 -2.24
CA ILE A 277 -14.47 -7.76 -2.40
C ILE A 277 -13.76 -7.39 -1.10
N LEU A 278 -14.22 -6.36 -0.39
CA LEU A 278 -13.60 -5.92 0.86
C LEU A 278 -13.70 -6.97 1.98
N ASN A 279 -14.76 -7.79 1.96
CA ASN A 279 -14.98 -8.84 2.96
C ASN A 279 -14.35 -10.20 2.58
N HIS A 280 -14.21 -10.49 1.29
CA HIS A 280 -13.83 -11.83 0.83
C HIS A 280 -12.48 -11.89 0.12
N ASP A 281 -11.97 -10.79 -0.44
CA ASP A 281 -10.62 -10.76 -0.97
C ASP A 281 -9.59 -10.47 0.13
N LYS A 282 -8.35 -10.91 -0.09
CA LYS A 282 -7.26 -10.71 0.85
C LYS A 282 -6.05 -10.08 0.16
N ASP A 283 -5.46 -9.08 0.78
CA ASP A 283 -4.13 -8.56 0.45
C ASP A 283 -3.40 -8.25 1.76
N GLU A 284 -2.63 -9.20 2.24
CA GLU A 284 -1.93 -9.14 3.51
C GLU A 284 -0.42 -9.27 3.31
N THR A 285 0.33 -8.40 3.95
CA THR A 285 1.79 -8.49 4.05
C THR A 285 2.19 -8.69 5.50
N ILE A 286 2.88 -9.80 5.79
CA ILE A 286 3.50 -10.06 7.08
C ILE A 286 5.00 -9.91 6.92
N SER A 287 5.61 -9.04 7.72
CA SER A 287 7.06 -8.83 7.77
C SER A 287 7.57 -9.15 9.18
N ASN A 288 8.68 -9.89 9.24
CA ASN A 288 9.45 -10.11 10.45
C ASN A 288 10.83 -9.48 10.25
N ASP A 289 11.18 -8.55 11.12
CA ASP A 289 12.43 -7.82 11.08
C ASP A 289 13.24 -8.17 12.33
N ILE A 290 14.48 -8.62 12.14
CA ILE A 290 15.42 -8.97 13.18
C ILE A 290 16.65 -8.09 13.02
N ASN A 291 17.02 -7.38 14.08
CA ASN A 291 18.22 -6.57 14.13
C ASN A 291 19.01 -6.98 15.36
N ILE A 292 20.25 -7.39 15.16
CA ILE A 292 21.16 -7.78 16.24
C ILE A 292 22.48 -7.05 16.04
N ARG A 293 22.97 -6.41 17.09
CA ARG A 293 24.28 -5.78 17.15
C ARG A 293 24.98 -6.21 18.40
N GLY A 294 26.15 -6.83 18.24
CA GLY A 294 27.00 -7.22 19.33
C GLY A 294 28.38 -6.56 19.21
N TYR A 295 28.99 -6.26 20.33
CA TYR A 295 30.38 -5.83 20.36
C TYR A 295 31.13 -6.44 21.52
N VAL A 296 32.43 -6.55 21.33
CA VAL A 296 33.42 -6.88 22.35
C VAL A 296 34.53 -5.85 22.30
N GLU A 297 34.89 -5.28 23.44
CA GLU A 297 36.00 -4.37 23.61
C GLU A 297 36.99 -4.95 24.64
N ALA A 298 38.25 -5.08 24.26
CA ALA A 298 39.31 -5.59 25.13
C ALA A 298 40.45 -4.56 25.22
N LYS A 299 40.79 -4.17 26.44
CA LYS A 299 41.94 -3.27 26.76
C LYS A 299 43.10 -4.07 27.27
N PHE A 300 44.28 -3.93 26.69
CA PHE A 300 45.47 -4.68 27.07
C PHE A 300 46.76 -3.86 26.87
N LEU A 301 47.82 -4.26 27.52
CA LEU A 301 49.10 -3.56 27.48
C LEU A 301 48.99 -2.05 27.75
N LYS A 302 48.03 -1.63 28.54
CA LYS A 302 47.68 -0.23 28.91
C LYS A 302 47.20 0.65 27.74
N ASP A 303 47.84 0.58 26.60
CA ASP A 303 47.71 1.53 25.46
C ASP A 303 46.89 0.95 24.31
N PHE A 304 46.59 -0.34 24.33
CA PHE A 304 45.85 -1.00 23.25
C PHE A 304 44.41 -1.23 23.60
N THR A 305 43.54 -0.95 22.64
CA THR A 305 42.10 -1.28 22.68
C THR A 305 41.72 -2.02 21.40
N PHE A 306 41.35 -3.29 21.53
CA PHE A 306 40.77 -4.05 20.44
C PHE A 306 39.24 -3.98 20.55
N GLN A 307 38.55 -3.73 19.43
CA GLN A 307 37.10 -3.76 19.36
C GLN A 307 36.66 -4.60 18.16
N ALA A 308 35.73 -5.51 18.39
CA ALA A 308 35.04 -6.25 17.35
C ALA A 308 33.53 -6.00 17.44
N ASN A 309 32.93 -5.62 16.31
CA ASN A 309 31.53 -5.42 16.15
C ASN A 309 30.96 -6.42 15.16
N LEU A 310 29.77 -6.95 15.45
CA LEU A 310 28.98 -7.75 14.54
C LEU A 310 27.57 -7.18 14.51
N SER A 311 27.04 -6.90 13.33
CA SER A 311 25.64 -6.58 13.17
C SER A 311 24.99 -7.40 12.07
N THR A 312 23.74 -7.74 12.28
CA THR A 312 22.89 -8.38 11.26
C THR A 312 21.51 -7.74 11.25
N ASP A 313 21.05 -7.43 10.06
CA ASP A 313 19.70 -6.98 9.79
C ASP A 313 19.04 -8.00 8.85
N GLN A 314 17.94 -8.60 9.28
CA GLN A 314 17.21 -9.60 8.52
C GLN A 314 15.75 -9.18 8.40
N THR A 315 15.20 -9.25 7.20
CA THR A 315 13.79 -9.04 6.93
C THR A 315 13.23 -10.22 6.15
N PHE A 316 12.17 -10.80 6.66
CA PHE A 316 11.39 -11.85 5.99
C PHE A 316 9.98 -11.31 5.77
N ALA A 317 9.63 -11.03 4.53
CA ALA A 317 8.34 -10.47 4.16
C ALA A 317 7.57 -11.42 3.26
N MET A 318 6.34 -11.72 3.62
CA MET A 318 5.43 -12.53 2.82
C MET A 318 4.15 -11.75 2.57
N ARG A 319 3.86 -11.49 1.29
CA ARG A 319 2.59 -10.92 0.85
C ARG A 319 1.73 -12.02 0.25
N SER A 320 0.54 -12.21 0.81
CA SER A 320 -0.46 -13.17 0.35
C SER A 320 -1.67 -12.41 -0.18
N ARG A 321 -2.11 -12.77 -1.39
CA ARG A 321 -3.27 -12.17 -2.04
C ARG A 321 -4.24 -13.26 -2.48
N TYR A 322 -5.50 -13.06 -2.17
CA TYR A 322 -6.60 -13.88 -2.64
C TYR A 322 -7.60 -13.00 -3.38
N TRP A 323 -8.08 -13.47 -4.50
CA TRP A 323 -9.16 -12.89 -5.27
C TRP A 323 -10.26 -13.93 -5.43
N ASN A 324 -11.44 -13.57 -5.02
CA ASN A 324 -12.59 -14.46 -5.03
C ASN A 324 -13.06 -14.81 -6.45
N PRO A 325 -13.73 -15.98 -6.64
CA PRO A 325 -14.26 -16.38 -7.93
C PRO A 325 -15.66 -15.83 -8.25
N VAL A 326 -16.32 -15.14 -7.28
CA VAL A 326 -17.74 -14.78 -7.36
C VAL A 326 -17.94 -13.42 -8.01
N THR A 327 -17.14 -12.43 -7.64
CA THR A 327 -17.27 -11.07 -8.16
C THR A 327 -15.91 -10.40 -8.34
N GLY A 328 -15.82 -9.44 -9.24
CA GLY A 328 -14.60 -8.70 -9.47
C GLY A 328 -13.71 -9.26 -10.57
N SER A 329 -12.40 -9.03 -10.44
CA SER A 329 -11.47 -9.21 -11.56
C SER A 329 -10.99 -10.63 -11.82
N ALA A 330 -11.23 -11.55 -10.89
CA ALA A 330 -10.79 -12.95 -11.01
C ALA A 330 -11.93 -13.94 -11.31
N VAL A 331 -13.13 -13.46 -11.56
CA VAL A 331 -14.29 -14.29 -11.90
C VAL A 331 -14.01 -15.17 -13.13
N SER A 332 -13.45 -14.59 -14.19
CA SER A 332 -13.16 -15.30 -15.42
C SER A 332 -12.08 -16.39 -15.29
N THR A 333 -11.33 -16.37 -14.19
CA THR A 333 -10.26 -17.34 -13.90
C THR A 333 -10.64 -18.30 -12.75
N GLY A 334 -11.89 -18.25 -12.27
CA GLY A 334 -12.34 -19.08 -11.17
C GLY A 334 -11.67 -18.76 -9.83
N GLY A 335 -11.35 -17.48 -9.61
CA GLY A 335 -10.57 -17.01 -8.48
C GLY A 335 -9.05 -17.08 -8.71
N ALA A 336 -8.28 -16.48 -7.84
CA ALA A 336 -6.83 -16.51 -7.91
C ALA A 336 -6.16 -16.39 -6.53
N TRP A 337 -4.96 -16.98 -6.41
CA TRP A 337 -4.06 -16.79 -5.29
C TRP A 337 -2.69 -16.31 -5.78
N GLY A 338 -2.11 -15.35 -5.10
CA GLY A 338 -0.75 -14.90 -5.38
C GLY A 338 0.04 -14.78 -4.08
N GLN A 339 1.30 -15.19 -4.11
CA GLN A 339 2.19 -15.03 -2.98
C GLN A 339 3.54 -14.49 -3.44
N ASN A 340 4.06 -13.54 -2.69
CA ASN A 340 5.40 -13.01 -2.85
C ASN A 340 6.13 -13.20 -1.52
N TYR A 341 7.26 -13.89 -1.55
CA TYR A 341 8.20 -13.99 -0.45
C TYR A 341 9.44 -13.19 -0.78
N ASN A 342 9.87 -12.34 0.13
CA ASN A 342 11.11 -11.58 0.02
C ASN A 342 11.91 -11.76 1.29
N GLU A 343 13.18 -12.04 1.14
CA GLU A 343 14.16 -12.14 2.20
C GLU A 343 15.30 -11.16 1.93
N TYR A 344 15.65 -10.40 2.94
CA TYR A 344 16.82 -9.53 2.93
C TYR A 344 17.68 -9.84 4.13
N ASN A 345 18.96 -10.14 3.89
CA ASN A 345 19.95 -10.38 4.91
C ASN A 345 21.13 -9.43 4.72
N ASN A 346 21.48 -8.72 5.75
CA ASN A 346 22.70 -7.93 5.84
C ASN A 346 23.53 -8.41 7.02
N ILE A 347 24.80 -8.68 6.81
CA ILE A 347 25.77 -8.97 7.86
C ILE A 347 26.93 -7.98 7.71
N ASN A 348 27.20 -7.26 8.78
CA ASN A 348 28.36 -6.37 8.84
C ASN A 348 29.26 -6.78 10.02
N THR A 349 30.55 -6.89 9.77
CA THR A 349 31.57 -7.10 10.81
C THR A 349 32.63 -6.01 10.71
N GLN A 350 33.07 -5.52 11.84
CA GLN A 350 34.15 -4.55 11.91
C GLN A 350 35.07 -4.89 13.07
N GLN A 351 36.36 -4.93 12.82
CA GLN A 351 37.39 -5.12 13.82
C GLN A 351 38.34 -3.93 13.77
N THR A 352 38.67 -3.36 14.93
CA THR A 352 39.64 -2.29 15.06
C THR A 352 40.65 -2.57 16.17
N LEU A 353 41.89 -2.26 15.94
CA LEU A 353 42.90 -2.23 16.95
C LEU A 353 43.42 -0.78 17.04
N ASN A 354 43.17 -0.19 18.21
CA ASN A 354 43.59 1.18 18.51
C ASN A 354 44.77 1.12 19.48
N TRP A 355 45.78 1.96 19.25
CA TRP A 355 46.89 2.20 20.14
C TRP A 355 47.00 3.69 20.41
N ALA A 356 47.18 4.12 21.65
CA ALA A 356 47.36 5.51 22.01
C ALA A 356 48.35 5.63 23.17
N HIS A 357 49.33 6.53 23.02
CA HIS A 357 50.34 6.76 24.05
C HIS A 357 50.78 8.24 24.13
N ASP A 358 51.05 8.66 25.37
CA ASP A 358 51.55 10.00 25.68
C ASP A 358 53.05 9.94 26.07
N TYR A 359 53.87 10.64 25.30
CA TYR A 359 55.30 10.85 25.58
C TYR A 359 55.54 12.33 25.98
N GLY A 360 55.16 12.67 27.19
CA GLY A 360 55.24 14.07 27.66
C GLY A 360 54.30 14.99 26.88
N LYS A 361 54.86 15.86 26.02
CA LYS A 361 54.09 16.77 25.17
C LYS A 361 53.62 16.15 23.84
N HIS A 362 54.06 14.95 23.54
CA HIS A 362 53.72 14.22 22.34
C HIS A 362 52.61 13.24 22.61
N HIS A 363 51.49 13.38 21.90
CA HIS A 363 50.41 12.40 21.89
C HIS A 363 50.38 11.73 20.53
N VAL A 364 50.38 10.41 20.50
CA VAL A 364 50.28 9.60 19.29
C VAL A 364 49.14 8.62 19.45
N ASP A 365 48.27 8.57 18.49
CA ASP A 365 47.29 7.50 18.37
C ASP A 365 47.28 6.90 16.96
N ALA A 366 47.09 5.61 16.87
CA ALA A 366 47.03 4.89 15.62
C ALA A 366 45.90 3.81 15.70
N MET A 367 45.26 3.62 14.58
CA MET A 367 44.17 2.62 14.43
C MET A 367 44.42 1.85 13.14
N ILE A 368 44.28 0.54 13.21
CA ILE A 368 44.10 -0.33 12.05
C ILE A 368 42.73 -1.00 12.15
N GLY A 369 42.09 -1.21 11.03
CA GLY A 369 40.75 -1.82 11.02
C GLY A 369 40.46 -2.61 9.76
N HIS A 370 39.57 -3.50 9.91
CA HIS A 370 38.98 -4.32 8.86
C HIS A 370 37.44 -4.23 8.97
N GLU A 371 36.78 -4.14 7.84
CA GLU A 371 35.33 -4.15 7.73
C GLU A 371 34.91 -5.08 6.61
N PHE A 372 33.87 -5.89 6.88
CA PHE A 372 33.26 -6.74 5.88
C PHE A 372 31.74 -6.59 5.97
N ASN A 373 31.12 -6.30 4.83
CA ASN A 373 29.67 -6.24 4.69
C ASN A 373 29.22 -7.21 3.61
N TRP A 374 28.20 -8.00 3.91
CA TRP A 374 27.56 -8.92 2.98
C TRP A 374 26.07 -8.72 2.99
N ASN A 375 25.50 -8.53 1.80
CA ASN A 375 24.08 -8.39 1.55
C ASN A 375 23.58 -9.53 0.66
N ARG A 376 22.40 -10.05 0.99
CA ARG A 376 21.67 -10.98 0.16
C ARG A 376 20.21 -10.55 0.08
N SER A 377 19.72 -10.41 -1.13
CA SER A 377 18.30 -10.25 -1.44
C SER A 377 17.82 -11.49 -2.17
N TYR A 378 16.75 -12.10 -1.66
CA TYR A 378 16.12 -13.26 -2.27
C TYR A 378 14.62 -12.99 -2.44
N GLY A 379 14.08 -13.26 -3.62
CA GLY A 379 12.68 -13.11 -3.93
C GLY A 379 12.10 -14.34 -4.60
N LEU A 380 10.92 -14.77 -4.17
CA LEU A 380 10.13 -15.82 -4.82
C LEU A 380 8.70 -15.32 -4.95
N ASN A 381 8.13 -15.45 -6.12
CA ASN A 381 6.73 -15.16 -6.34
C ASN A 381 6.06 -16.24 -7.18
N TYR A 382 4.82 -16.52 -6.87
CA TYR A 382 3.98 -17.38 -7.69
C TYR A 382 2.54 -16.90 -7.66
N LYS A 383 1.80 -17.35 -8.64
CA LYS A 383 0.40 -17.05 -8.83
C LYS A 383 -0.31 -18.26 -9.44
N THR A 384 -1.45 -18.60 -8.89
CA THR A 384 -2.29 -19.69 -9.35
C THR A 384 -3.73 -19.24 -9.51
N GLN A 385 -4.49 -19.96 -10.30
CA GLN A 385 -5.88 -19.66 -10.64
C GLN A 385 -6.74 -20.90 -10.38
N THR A 386 -8.05 -20.71 -10.40
CA THR A 386 -9.07 -21.74 -10.20
C THR A 386 -9.09 -22.26 -8.76
N SER A 387 -9.97 -21.66 -7.95
CA SER A 387 -10.23 -22.13 -6.59
C SER A 387 -11.11 -23.39 -6.63
N LEU A 388 -10.89 -24.32 -5.71
CA LEU A 388 -11.74 -25.49 -5.51
C LEU A 388 -13.04 -25.13 -4.77
N ILE A 389 -12.88 -24.35 -3.72
CA ILE A 389 -13.97 -23.94 -2.81
C ILE A 389 -14.03 -22.42 -2.81
N PRO A 390 -15.14 -21.80 -3.22
CA PRO A 390 -15.32 -20.35 -3.08
C PRO A 390 -15.10 -19.91 -1.62
N ASP A 391 -14.56 -18.73 -1.44
CA ASP A 391 -14.29 -18.08 -0.14
C ASP A 391 -13.34 -18.81 0.83
N PHE A 392 -12.75 -19.90 0.41
CA PHE A 392 -11.68 -20.56 1.18
C PHE A 392 -10.33 -19.93 0.87
N GLN A 393 -9.95 -18.92 1.64
CA GLN A 393 -8.78 -18.06 1.46
C GLN A 393 -7.47 -18.76 1.88
N ALA A 394 -7.18 -19.92 1.34
CA ALA A 394 -5.96 -20.65 1.61
C ALA A 394 -5.26 -21.07 0.32
N PHE A 395 -3.93 -21.06 0.33
CA PHE A 395 -3.13 -21.54 -0.80
C PHE A 395 -3.50 -22.95 -1.23
N THR A 396 -3.79 -23.83 -0.28
CA THR A 396 -4.20 -25.22 -0.53
C THR A 396 -5.45 -25.34 -1.40
N ASN A 397 -6.32 -24.34 -1.38
CA ASN A 397 -7.51 -24.29 -2.23
C ASN A 397 -7.17 -24.17 -3.73
N PHE A 398 -5.96 -23.72 -4.05
CA PHE A 398 -5.46 -23.54 -5.42
C PHE A 398 -4.44 -24.59 -5.82
N LEU A 399 -4.09 -25.49 -4.92
CA LEU A 399 -3.25 -26.64 -5.17
C LEU A 399 -4.06 -27.83 -5.71
N ALA A 400 -5.14 -27.58 -6.44
CA ALA A 400 -5.92 -28.64 -7.06
C ALA A 400 -5.03 -29.44 -8.02
N LEU A 401 -4.39 -30.40 -7.45
CA LEU A 401 -3.44 -31.33 -8.09
C LEU A 401 -4.10 -32.17 -9.18
N ASN A 402 -5.40 -32.07 -9.33
CA ASN A 402 -6.19 -32.87 -10.23
C ASN A 402 -6.50 -32.18 -11.57
N GLY A 403 -5.54 -31.46 -12.12
CA GLY A 403 -5.56 -31.07 -13.52
C GLY A 403 -6.24 -29.76 -13.88
N GLY A 404 -6.64 -28.93 -12.89
CA GLY A 404 -7.27 -27.63 -13.17
C GLY A 404 -6.48 -26.40 -12.73
N ALA A 405 -5.58 -26.53 -11.75
CA ALA A 405 -4.82 -25.38 -11.27
C ALA A 405 -3.74 -24.99 -12.30
N THR A 406 -3.88 -23.79 -12.81
CA THR A 406 -2.89 -23.23 -13.72
C THR A 406 -2.00 -22.27 -12.95
N PHE A 407 -0.70 -22.58 -12.85
CA PHE A 407 0.28 -21.60 -12.41
C PHE A 407 0.44 -20.55 -13.49
N SER A 408 0.02 -19.33 -13.21
CA SER A 408 0.06 -18.24 -14.19
C SER A 408 1.32 -17.37 -14.08
N GLY A 409 2.21 -17.69 -13.18
CA GLY A 409 3.49 -17.02 -13.05
C GLY A 409 4.26 -17.57 -11.87
N ILE A 410 5.44 -18.11 -12.14
CA ILE A 410 6.45 -18.44 -11.13
C ILE A 410 7.66 -17.61 -11.47
N GLY A 411 8.19 -16.87 -10.52
CA GLY A 411 9.37 -16.06 -10.70
C GLY A 411 10.18 -15.96 -9.41
N GLY A 412 11.42 -15.60 -9.55
CA GLY A 412 12.30 -15.39 -8.42
C GLY A 412 13.56 -14.64 -8.84
N SER A 413 14.23 -14.10 -7.86
CA SER A 413 15.50 -13.42 -8.01
C SER A 413 16.38 -13.68 -6.80
N GLU A 414 17.67 -13.75 -7.02
CA GLU A 414 18.67 -13.74 -5.96
C GLU A 414 19.80 -12.80 -6.35
N GLU A 415 20.13 -11.90 -5.46
CA GLU A 415 21.25 -10.98 -5.61
C GLU A 415 22.08 -11.04 -4.34
N GLN A 416 23.41 -11.11 -4.51
CA GLN A 416 24.36 -11.07 -3.42
C GLN A 416 25.45 -10.05 -3.73
N GLU A 417 25.84 -9.29 -2.73
CA GLU A 417 26.97 -8.40 -2.81
C GLU A 417 27.81 -8.47 -1.54
N ALA A 418 29.10 -8.26 -1.70
CA ALA A 418 30.03 -8.14 -0.60
C ALA A 418 30.94 -6.92 -0.80
N LEU A 419 31.16 -6.24 0.31
CA LEU A 419 32.11 -5.14 0.43
C LEU A 419 33.14 -5.49 1.50
N GLU A 420 34.40 -5.26 1.24
CA GLU A 420 35.49 -5.51 2.20
C GLU A 420 36.41 -4.29 2.21
N GLY A 421 36.78 -3.85 3.40
CA GLY A 421 37.62 -2.68 3.58
C GLY A 421 38.71 -2.88 4.63
N TYR A 422 39.93 -2.46 4.31
CA TYR A 422 41.05 -2.37 5.24
C TYR A 422 41.40 -0.92 5.38
N PHE A 423 41.56 -0.45 6.63
CA PHE A 423 41.84 0.96 6.86
C PHE A 423 42.83 1.16 8.00
N MET A 424 43.61 2.23 7.88
CA MET A 424 44.54 2.66 8.88
C MET A 424 44.45 4.18 9.03
N ARG A 425 44.61 4.66 10.26
CA ARG A 425 44.69 6.07 10.61
C ARG A 425 45.71 6.27 11.68
N ALA A 426 46.52 7.36 11.57
CA ALA A 426 47.41 7.80 12.59
C ALA A 426 47.22 9.29 12.85
N ASN A 427 47.20 9.68 14.11
CA ASN A 427 47.14 11.06 14.54
C ASN A 427 48.35 11.33 15.46
N TYR A 428 48.93 12.49 15.27
CA TYR A 428 50.01 13.02 16.09
C TYR A 428 49.64 14.42 16.58
N ASN A 429 49.85 14.69 17.84
CA ASN A 429 49.65 15.98 18.45
C ASN A 429 50.84 16.34 19.32
N TYR A 430 51.38 17.53 19.14
CA TYR A 430 52.45 18.08 19.96
C TYR A 430 51.93 19.29 20.76
N ASP A 431 52.00 19.19 22.09
CA ASP A 431 51.65 20.24 23.06
C ASP A 431 50.25 20.83 22.89
N ASN A 432 49.34 20.03 22.33
CA ASN A 432 48.00 20.49 21.94
C ASN A 432 47.98 21.71 21.00
N LYS A 433 49.07 21.92 20.23
CA LYS A 433 49.24 23.02 19.32
C LYS A 433 49.36 22.58 17.87
N TYR A 434 50.14 21.55 17.60
CA TYR A 434 50.43 21.07 16.26
C TYR A 434 49.86 19.69 16.07
N TYR A 435 49.04 19.51 15.04
CA TYR A 435 48.37 18.27 14.76
C TYR A 435 48.69 17.78 13.36
N VAL A 436 48.94 16.51 13.21
CA VAL A 436 49.06 15.82 11.93
C VAL A 436 48.17 14.58 11.95
N THR A 437 47.43 14.39 10.88
CA THR A 437 46.60 13.20 10.68
C THR A 437 46.92 12.59 9.34
N ALA A 438 47.05 11.27 9.26
CA ALA A 438 47.14 10.52 8.02
C ALA A 438 46.18 9.35 8.05
N SER A 439 45.55 9.06 6.93
CA SER A 439 44.68 7.88 6.77
C SER A 439 44.87 7.24 5.40
N VAL A 440 44.71 5.93 5.36
CA VAL A 440 44.64 5.14 4.13
C VAL A 440 43.54 4.10 4.27
N ARG A 441 42.80 3.88 3.18
CA ARG A 441 41.76 2.88 3.10
C ARG A 441 41.81 2.17 1.75
N GLY A 442 41.72 0.85 1.77
CA GLY A 442 41.53 0.04 0.57
C GLY A 442 40.14 -0.62 0.65
N ASP A 443 39.28 -0.39 -0.34
CA ASP A 443 37.94 -0.95 -0.42
C ASP A 443 37.77 -1.84 -1.64
N GLY A 444 37.24 -3.04 -1.44
CA GLY A 444 36.92 -3.99 -2.47
C GLY A 444 35.39 -4.23 -2.56
N SER A 445 34.87 -4.33 -3.78
CA SER A 445 33.45 -4.60 -4.02
C SER A 445 33.27 -5.76 -4.99
N SER A 446 32.38 -6.69 -4.62
CA SER A 446 31.99 -7.82 -5.49
C SER A 446 31.23 -7.39 -6.76
N LYS A 447 30.72 -6.16 -6.80
CA LYS A 447 30.01 -5.60 -7.98
C LYS A 447 30.95 -5.32 -9.16
N PHE A 448 32.23 -5.11 -8.88
CA PHE A 448 33.21 -4.93 -9.94
C PHE A 448 33.71 -6.28 -10.47
N ARG A 449 33.53 -6.51 -11.74
CA ARG A 449 33.68 -7.82 -12.38
C ARG A 449 35.14 -8.23 -12.60
N TYR A 450 36.05 -7.28 -12.73
CA TYR A 450 37.46 -7.53 -13.02
C TYR A 450 38.34 -7.35 -11.77
N ASN A 451 39.32 -8.24 -11.60
CA ASN A 451 40.16 -8.24 -10.41
C ASN A 451 40.98 -6.96 -10.22
N ASP A 452 41.39 -6.34 -11.33
CA ASP A 452 42.20 -5.09 -11.36
C ASP A 452 41.35 -3.84 -11.04
N THR A 453 40.02 -3.90 -11.14
CA THR A 453 39.11 -2.80 -10.79
C THR A 453 38.35 -3.04 -9.51
N ARG A 454 38.51 -4.20 -8.89
CA ARG A 454 37.72 -4.62 -7.69
C ARG A 454 38.11 -3.84 -6.44
N TRP A 455 39.37 -3.41 -6.35
CA TRP A 455 39.92 -2.69 -5.21
C TRP A 455 40.26 -1.25 -5.56
N GLY A 456 39.79 -0.31 -4.71
CA GLY A 456 40.15 1.10 -4.75
C GLY A 456 40.97 1.46 -3.51
N THR A 457 42.02 2.31 -3.68
CA THR A 457 42.80 2.81 -2.55
C THR A 457 42.58 4.31 -2.42
N PHE A 458 42.30 4.74 -1.21
CA PHE A 458 41.99 6.12 -0.85
C PHE A 458 42.91 6.53 0.30
N TRP A 459 43.34 7.79 0.31
CA TRP A 459 44.20 8.27 1.36
C TRP A 459 43.99 9.77 1.62
N SER A 460 44.33 10.20 2.83
CA SER A 460 44.32 11.61 3.18
C SER A 460 45.45 11.93 4.15
N VAL A 461 45.95 13.15 4.09
CA VAL A 461 46.84 13.74 5.06
C VAL A 461 46.38 15.15 5.41
N GLY A 462 46.40 15.47 6.69
CA GLY A 462 45.97 16.77 7.17
C GLY A 462 46.90 17.31 8.26
N GLY A 463 46.97 18.61 8.36
CA GLY A 463 47.70 19.31 9.42
C GLY A 463 46.85 20.41 10.06
N ALA A 464 47.05 20.65 11.32
CA ALA A 464 46.44 21.78 11.99
C ALA A 464 47.36 22.42 13.00
N TRP A 465 47.25 23.74 13.11
CA TRP A 465 48.00 24.55 14.04
C TRP A 465 47.04 25.39 14.90
N ARG A 466 47.10 25.16 16.20
CA ARG A 466 46.33 25.91 17.17
C ARG A 466 47.09 27.18 17.58
N LEU A 467 46.84 28.26 16.89
CA LEU A 467 47.48 29.57 17.10
C LEU A 467 47.19 30.13 18.49
N SER A 468 45.98 29.93 19.01
CA SER A 468 45.60 30.37 20.36
C SER A 468 46.37 29.67 21.48
N GLY A 469 47.08 28.57 21.19
CA GLY A 469 47.99 27.90 22.14
C GLY A 469 49.40 28.47 22.17
N GLU A 470 49.75 29.43 21.32
CA GLU A 470 51.07 30.01 21.24
C GLU A 470 51.29 31.11 22.31
N SER A 471 52.52 31.21 22.83
CA SER A 471 52.85 32.15 23.89
C SER A 471 52.65 33.63 23.51
N TRP A 472 52.78 33.96 22.24
CA TRP A 472 52.57 35.33 21.73
C TRP A 472 51.08 35.74 21.58
N LEU A 473 50.15 34.79 21.72
CA LEU A 473 48.70 35.04 21.80
C LEU A 473 48.12 34.80 23.23
N ALA A 474 48.94 34.43 24.18
CA ALA A 474 48.50 34.10 25.52
C ALA A 474 47.72 35.25 26.23
N ASP A 475 48.08 36.51 25.94
CA ASP A 475 47.46 37.72 26.52
C ASP A 475 46.24 38.20 25.71
N ALA A 476 45.88 37.54 24.63
CA ALA A 476 44.74 37.91 23.78
C ALA A 476 43.40 37.38 24.41
N THR A 477 42.93 38.02 25.47
CA THR A 477 41.73 37.61 26.22
C THR A 477 40.42 37.59 25.43
N TRP A 478 40.42 38.27 24.26
CA TRP A 478 39.32 38.27 23.31
C TRP A 478 39.29 37.04 22.43
N LEU A 479 40.35 36.21 22.38
CA LEU A 479 40.50 35.05 21.55
C LEU A 479 40.46 33.76 22.37
N THR A 480 39.37 33.04 22.29
CA THR A 480 39.18 31.77 23.03
C THR A 480 39.90 30.61 22.36
N ASP A 481 39.71 30.43 21.06
CA ASP A 481 40.39 29.40 20.26
C ASP A 481 40.53 29.82 18.81
N LEU A 482 41.74 29.66 18.25
CA LEU A 482 42.05 29.88 16.84
C LEU A 482 42.90 28.73 16.33
N LYS A 483 42.36 27.95 15.39
CA LYS A 483 43.03 26.79 14.79
C LYS A 483 42.94 26.84 13.28
N LEU A 484 44.10 26.87 12.62
CA LEU A 484 44.19 26.70 11.17
C LEU A 484 44.27 25.21 10.82
N ARG A 485 43.63 24.80 9.73
CA ARG A 485 43.64 23.42 9.23
C ARG A 485 43.81 23.40 7.73
N ALA A 486 44.54 22.41 7.24
CA ALA A 486 44.68 22.09 5.83
C ALA A 486 44.72 20.59 5.65
N ASP A 487 43.90 20.07 4.77
CA ASP A 487 43.77 18.64 4.47
C ASP A 487 43.84 18.43 2.96
N TYR A 488 44.49 17.34 2.56
CA TYR A 488 44.55 16.90 1.17
C TYR A 488 44.31 15.38 1.11
N GLY A 489 43.56 14.91 0.11
CA GLY A 489 43.33 13.49 -0.02
C GLY A 489 42.75 13.10 -1.37
N VAL A 490 42.81 11.82 -1.64
CA VAL A 490 42.20 11.16 -2.82
C VAL A 490 41.00 10.37 -2.33
N MET A 491 39.84 10.73 -2.83
CA MET A 491 38.56 10.02 -2.57
C MET A 491 38.12 9.28 -3.83
N GLY A 492 37.31 8.23 -3.65
CA GLY A 492 36.68 7.54 -4.76
C GLY A 492 35.64 8.41 -5.46
N ASN A 493 35.56 8.31 -6.76
CA ASN A 493 34.49 8.91 -7.58
C ASN A 493 33.33 7.93 -7.72
#